data_03322d493940ceaa9166473eeea83e00
#
_entry.id   03322d493940ceaa9166473eeea83e00
#
_cell.length_a   1.000
_cell.length_b   1.000
_cell.length_c   1.000
_cell.angle_alpha   90.00
_cell.angle_beta   90.00
_cell.angle_gamma   90.00
#
_symmetry.space_group_name_H-M   'P 1'
#
loop_
_entity.id
_entity.type
_entity.pdbx_description
1 polymer ?
#
loop_
_entity_poly.entity_id
_entity_poly.type
_entity_poly.pdbx_seq_one_letter_code
_entity_poly.pdbx_strand_id
1 'polypeptide(L)'
;MTSAGKLLPQVTQNELQAMAYSDPLTGLGNRYRLRDKVRLLAAERAQDPAPFTICIANLDGFKPINDLFGVAAGDEILCQVAHRLKACIPDGATVTRHDGDEFAFVLPLVFERVGAERIGQMIKDVLSAPYDLGDRNVRLSASFGFAIYPFAGEEFEDLLKSAETALYRSKRRGRGQITVYSREIALEMKRATQLEQALRTAVIADAVDAHFQPIVRLGDGAVLGFEALARWIDGDLGFVSPSVFVPLAEERGFIDALSETLLRKAAEAALSWPRELFLSFNLSSVQLMDPGTTDTILSILDRVGLDPHRLELEITETAMMTSAETAHRIITDLRAEGVKISLDDFGTGQSSLGRLREFTFDKVKIDRAFVSQITTDRASEHIVKAIIAMCDGLDLQVVAEGIEDYADAQKLKALGCGMGQGYYYGKPADTVATGRYLREQERRLLVAHL
;
A
#
# COMPACT_ATOMS: atom_id res chain seq x y z
N MET A 1 23.33 5.87 73.09
CA MET A 1 23.36 5.52 71.69
C MET A 1 21.92 5.66 71.12
N THR A 2 21.63 6.79 70.57
CA THR A 2 20.29 7.16 70.08
C THR A 2 20.18 6.81 68.61
N SER A 3 19.27 5.84 68.32
CA SER A 3 18.89 5.45 66.99
C SER A 3 18.00 6.53 66.38
N ALA A 4 18.50 7.28 65.43
CA ALA A 4 17.70 8.21 64.61
C ALA A 4 16.91 7.39 63.56
N GLY A 5 15.65 7.15 63.84
CA GLY A 5 14.70 6.63 62.88
C GLY A 5 14.50 7.68 61.75
N LYS A 6 14.97 7.37 60.56
CA LYS A 6 14.60 8.15 59.35
C LYS A 6 13.09 7.96 59.14
N LEU A 7 12.31 8.98 59.46
CA LEU A 7 10.93 9.11 58.99
C LEU A 7 10.95 9.17 57.47
N LEU A 8 10.39 8.16 56.80
CA LEU A 8 10.04 8.25 55.40
C LEU A 8 8.99 9.39 55.26
N PRO A 9 9.14 10.27 54.25
CA PRO A 9 8.17 11.35 54.03
C PRO A 9 6.78 10.72 53.81
N GLN A 10 5.82 11.12 54.65
CA GLN A 10 4.40 10.75 54.46
C GLN A 10 3.93 11.43 53.18
N VAL A 11 3.75 10.65 52.10
CA VAL A 11 3.13 11.12 50.85
C VAL A 11 1.69 11.53 51.21
N THR A 12 1.35 12.78 50.95
CA THR A 12 0.01 13.29 51.22
C THR A 12 -1.02 12.67 50.30
N GLN A 13 -2.27 12.63 50.71
CA GLN A 13 -3.36 12.08 49.87
C GLN A 13 -3.47 12.82 48.51
N ASN A 14 -3.15 14.09 48.48
CA ASN A 14 -3.10 14.89 47.23
C ASN A 14 -1.94 14.49 46.31
N GLU A 15 -0.78 14.13 46.88
CA GLU A 15 0.36 13.64 46.10
C GLU A 15 0.11 12.25 45.53
N LEU A 16 -0.52 11.36 46.29
CA LEU A 16 -0.97 10.04 45.82
C LEU A 16 -1.98 10.19 44.68
N GLN A 17 -2.91 11.11 44.81
CA GLN A 17 -3.91 11.38 43.77
C GLN A 17 -3.28 12.01 42.53
N ALA A 18 -2.33 12.93 42.69
CA ALA A 18 -1.56 13.50 41.56
C ALA A 18 -0.76 12.42 40.84
N MET A 19 -0.10 11.52 41.57
CA MET A 19 0.64 10.39 40.95
C MET A 19 -0.27 9.40 40.21
N ALA A 20 -1.50 9.18 40.70
CA ALA A 20 -2.46 8.27 40.05
C ALA A 20 -3.02 8.81 38.71
N TYR A 21 -3.00 10.13 38.49
CA TYR A 21 -3.60 10.82 37.35
C TYR A 21 -2.59 11.47 36.40
N SER A 22 -1.28 11.32 36.64
CA SER A 22 -0.21 11.92 35.83
C SER A 22 0.66 10.85 35.19
N ASP A 23 1.22 11.15 34.02
CA ASP A 23 2.31 10.42 33.41
C ASP A 23 3.64 10.84 34.04
N PRO A 24 4.46 9.92 34.58
CA PRO A 24 5.66 10.27 35.35
C PRO A 24 6.78 10.85 34.46
N LEU A 25 6.83 10.53 33.18
CA LEU A 25 7.85 11.03 32.27
C LEU A 25 7.55 12.48 31.82
N THR A 26 6.34 12.72 31.34
CA THR A 26 5.98 13.99 30.69
C THR A 26 5.30 15.00 31.62
N GLY A 27 4.82 14.54 32.79
CA GLY A 27 4.03 15.35 33.70
C GLY A 27 2.68 15.82 33.13
N LEU A 28 2.23 15.21 32.05
CA LEU A 28 0.86 15.34 31.52
C LEU A 28 -0.10 14.50 32.34
N GLY A 29 -1.41 14.67 32.14
CA GLY A 29 -2.39 13.70 32.62
C GLY A 29 -2.17 12.34 31.95
N ASN A 30 -2.63 11.26 32.58
CA ASN A 30 -2.65 9.94 32.02
C ASN A 30 -4.06 9.53 31.54
N ARG A 31 -4.25 8.28 31.10
CA ARG A 31 -5.54 7.73 30.64
C ARG A 31 -6.67 7.86 31.66
N TYR A 32 -6.38 7.75 32.96
CA TYR A 32 -7.41 7.91 33.99
C TYR A 32 -7.94 9.34 34.04
N ARG A 33 -7.05 10.33 33.92
CA ARG A 33 -7.43 11.74 33.86
C ARG A 33 -8.25 12.06 32.60
N LEU A 34 -7.89 11.47 31.47
CA LEU A 34 -8.65 11.60 30.22
C LEU A 34 -10.09 11.09 30.40
N ARG A 35 -10.23 9.87 30.92
CA ARG A 35 -11.53 9.24 31.13
C ARG A 35 -12.42 10.07 32.07
N ASP A 36 -11.88 10.49 33.19
CA ASP A 36 -12.65 11.24 34.19
C ASP A 36 -13.08 12.60 33.64
N LYS A 37 -12.22 13.28 32.84
CA LYS A 37 -12.58 14.53 32.18
C LYS A 37 -13.70 14.37 31.16
N VAL A 38 -13.66 13.31 30.35
CA VAL A 38 -14.73 12.99 29.38
C VAL A 38 -16.04 12.70 30.10
N ARG A 39 -16.02 11.85 31.17
CA ARG A 39 -17.21 11.53 31.96
C ARG A 39 -17.83 12.76 32.63
N LEU A 40 -16.99 13.65 33.16
CA LEU A 40 -17.47 14.89 33.74
C LEU A 40 -18.19 15.76 32.70
N LEU A 41 -17.59 15.97 31.55
CA LEU A 41 -18.18 16.75 30.46
C LEU A 41 -19.46 16.12 29.93
N ALA A 42 -19.51 14.79 29.78
CA ALA A 42 -20.72 14.09 29.35
C ALA A 42 -21.85 14.22 30.38
N ALA A 43 -21.54 14.12 31.68
CA ALA A 43 -22.49 14.29 32.74
C ALA A 43 -23.03 15.74 32.86
N GLU A 44 -22.16 16.73 32.77
CA GLU A 44 -22.55 18.15 32.75
C GLU A 44 -23.49 18.48 31.57
N ARG A 45 -23.37 17.76 30.47
CA ARG A 45 -24.10 17.98 29.21
C ARG A 45 -25.31 17.03 29.03
N ALA A 46 -25.56 16.16 29.97
CA ALA A 46 -26.74 15.29 29.95
C ALA A 46 -28.06 16.07 29.96
N GLN A 47 -28.09 17.28 30.50
CA GLN A 47 -29.26 18.16 30.55
C GLN A 47 -29.32 19.19 29.38
N ASP A 48 -28.14 19.54 28.84
CA ASP A 48 -28.00 20.45 27.68
C ASP A 48 -26.86 19.90 26.79
N PRO A 49 -27.18 19.07 25.78
CA PRO A 49 -26.19 18.26 25.05
C PRO A 49 -25.37 19.12 24.10
N ALA A 50 -24.51 19.97 24.64
CA ALA A 50 -23.51 20.65 23.82
C ALA A 50 -22.40 19.67 23.41
N PRO A 51 -22.04 19.57 22.13
CA PRO A 51 -20.95 18.69 21.68
C PRO A 51 -19.61 19.05 22.31
N PHE A 52 -18.69 18.10 22.34
CA PHE A 52 -17.26 18.30 22.59
C PHE A 52 -16.47 17.28 21.75
N THR A 53 -15.18 17.47 21.61
CA THR A 53 -14.35 16.58 20.79
C THR A 53 -13.26 15.95 21.62
N ILE A 54 -13.01 14.65 21.40
CA ILE A 54 -11.77 14.01 21.81
C ILE A 54 -10.89 13.76 20.58
N CYS A 55 -9.58 13.73 20.81
CA CYS A 55 -8.61 13.43 19.78
C CYS A 55 -7.54 12.50 20.34
N ILE A 56 -7.09 11.55 19.52
CA ILE A 56 -5.86 10.80 19.75
C ILE A 56 -4.86 11.19 18.67
N ALA A 57 -3.64 11.50 19.08
CA ALA A 57 -2.50 11.76 18.21
C ALA A 57 -1.41 10.73 18.48
N ASN A 58 -0.78 10.23 17.42
CA ASN A 58 0.37 9.33 17.51
C ASN A 58 1.54 9.93 16.73
N LEU A 59 2.74 9.85 17.29
CA LEU A 59 3.97 10.35 16.66
C LEU A 59 4.44 9.38 15.57
N ASP A 60 4.38 9.80 14.32
CA ASP A 60 4.81 9.00 13.20
C ASP A 60 6.34 8.85 13.19
N GLY A 61 6.83 7.62 13.09
CA GLY A 61 8.28 7.35 13.04
C GLY A 61 9.00 7.40 14.40
N PHE A 62 8.29 7.39 15.53
CA PHE A 62 8.90 7.41 16.86
C PHE A 62 9.72 6.15 17.16
N LYS A 63 9.23 4.97 16.80
CA LYS A 63 9.94 3.70 17.02
C LYS A 63 11.33 3.67 16.36
N PRO A 64 11.51 4.00 15.07
CA PRO A 64 12.83 4.14 14.45
C PRO A 64 13.81 5.05 15.20
N ILE A 65 13.32 6.10 15.87
CA ILE A 65 14.17 6.98 16.66
C ILE A 65 14.71 6.25 17.89
N ASN A 66 13.86 5.51 18.61
CA ASN A 66 14.31 4.68 19.71
C ASN A 66 15.33 3.62 19.26
N ASP A 67 15.10 3.02 18.10
CA ASP A 67 15.97 1.98 17.54
C ASP A 67 17.35 2.56 17.14
N LEU A 68 17.38 3.79 16.61
CA LEU A 68 18.62 4.45 16.15
C LEU A 68 19.38 5.20 17.26
N PHE A 69 18.66 5.85 18.18
CA PHE A 69 19.26 6.79 19.15
C PHE A 69 19.09 6.36 20.61
N GLY A 70 18.40 5.25 20.85
CA GLY A 70 18.15 4.71 22.17
C GLY A 70 16.93 5.33 22.86
N VAL A 71 16.42 4.63 23.88
CA VAL A 71 15.20 4.98 24.64
C VAL A 71 15.31 6.36 25.31
N ALA A 72 16.49 6.71 25.79
CA ALA A 72 16.71 8.03 26.46
C ALA A 72 16.46 9.20 25.52
N ALA A 73 16.85 9.10 24.23
CA ALA A 73 16.55 10.10 23.22
C ALA A 73 15.04 10.20 22.93
N GLY A 74 14.36 9.06 22.88
CA GLY A 74 12.90 9.03 22.76
C GLY A 74 12.18 9.66 23.94
N ASP A 75 12.63 9.41 25.16
CA ASP A 75 12.09 10.03 26.38
C ASP A 75 12.24 11.55 26.36
N GLU A 76 13.38 12.07 25.91
CA GLU A 76 13.61 13.50 25.74
C GLU A 76 12.67 14.12 24.71
N ILE A 77 12.47 13.46 23.55
CA ILE A 77 11.49 13.89 22.55
C ILE A 77 10.09 13.92 23.13
N LEU A 78 9.65 12.91 23.86
CA LEU A 78 8.33 12.86 24.50
C LEU A 78 8.13 14.01 25.50
N CYS A 79 9.17 14.39 26.25
CA CYS A 79 9.15 15.56 27.13
C CYS A 79 9.02 16.88 26.32
N GLN A 80 9.77 17.03 25.23
CA GLN A 80 9.65 18.20 24.34
C GLN A 80 8.28 18.28 23.68
N VAL A 81 7.72 17.13 23.21
CA VAL A 81 6.35 17.04 22.68
C VAL A 81 5.34 17.51 23.74
N ALA A 82 5.42 16.99 24.97
CA ALA A 82 4.52 17.37 26.04
C ALA A 82 4.59 18.88 26.37
N HIS A 83 5.78 19.47 26.35
CA HIS A 83 5.97 20.90 26.53
C HIS A 83 5.30 21.72 25.44
N ARG A 84 5.51 21.35 24.17
CA ARG A 84 4.89 22.01 23.01
C ARG A 84 3.37 21.89 23.02
N LEU A 85 2.85 20.71 23.36
CA LEU A 85 1.42 20.49 23.45
C LEU A 85 0.78 21.35 24.55
N LYS A 86 1.39 21.43 25.74
CA LYS A 86 0.90 22.31 26.82
C LYS A 86 0.85 23.79 26.39
N ALA A 87 1.77 24.22 25.59
CA ALA A 87 1.86 25.61 25.13
C ALA A 87 0.87 25.97 24.00
N CYS A 88 0.43 24.98 23.20
CA CYS A 88 -0.39 25.25 22.01
C CYS A 88 -1.87 24.88 22.14
N ILE A 89 -2.26 24.09 23.15
CA ILE A 89 -3.68 23.72 23.30
C ILE A 89 -4.52 24.91 23.73
N PRO A 90 -5.78 25.01 23.23
CA PRO A 90 -6.70 26.08 23.62
C PRO A 90 -7.06 26.03 25.11
N ASP A 91 -7.45 27.19 25.66
CA ASP A 91 -7.95 27.28 27.02
C ASP A 91 -9.13 26.33 27.27
N GLY A 92 -9.12 25.69 28.43
CA GLY A 92 -10.14 24.69 28.81
C GLY A 92 -9.93 23.30 28.22
N ALA A 93 -9.03 23.14 27.22
CA ALA A 93 -8.65 21.83 26.71
C ALA A 93 -7.79 21.05 27.73
N THR A 94 -7.81 19.73 27.61
CA THR A 94 -6.96 18.85 28.41
C THR A 94 -6.10 18.02 27.47
N VAL A 95 -4.80 17.93 27.70
CA VAL A 95 -3.89 17.00 27.03
C VAL A 95 -3.38 15.96 28.03
N THR A 96 -3.30 14.72 27.56
CA THR A 96 -2.80 13.58 28.33
C THR A 96 -1.86 12.75 27.47
N ARG A 97 -0.93 12.04 28.08
CA ARG A 97 -0.22 10.95 27.43
C ARG A 97 -1.03 9.68 27.62
N HIS A 98 -1.45 9.08 26.51
CA HIS A 98 -2.40 7.97 26.55
C HIS A 98 -1.66 6.65 26.70
N ASP A 99 -0.67 6.40 25.82
CA ASP A 99 0.20 5.23 25.85
C ASP A 99 1.43 5.49 24.96
N GLY A 100 2.62 4.99 25.33
CA GLY A 100 3.83 5.04 24.52
C GLY A 100 4.08 6.43 23.86
N ASP A 101 3.88 6.49 22.54
CA ASP A 101 3.98 7.67 21.70
C ASP A 101 2.61 8.30 21.34
N GLU A 102 1.56 7.94 22.10
CA GLU A 102 0.20 8.43 21.90
C GLU A 102 -0.20 9.49 22.92
N PHE A 103 -0.75 10.58 22.42
CA PHE A 103 -1.28 11.69 23.19
C PHE A 103 -2.78 11.82 22.93
N ALA A 104 -3.56 12.14 23.97
CA ALA A 104 -4.99 12.33 23.82
C ALA A 104 -5.43 13.69 24.34
N PHE A 105 -6.46 14.23 23.70
CA PHE A 105 -6.97 15.58 23.99
C PHE A 105 -8.47 15.51 24.25
N VAL A 106 -8.92 16.38 25.17
CA VAL A 106 -10.34 16.73 25.32
C VAL A 106 -10.49 18.21 24.98
N LEU A 107 -11.33 18.48 24.01
CA LEU A 107 -11.54 19.82 23.41
C LEU A 107 -13.01 20.25 23.65
N PRO A 108 -13.31 20.91 24.78
CA PRO A 108 -14.69 21.22 25.18
C PRO A 108 -15.41 22.23 24.28
N LEU A 109 -14.65 23.02 23.50
CA LEU A 109 -15.16 24.11 22.65
C LEU A 109 -15.07 23.78 21.15
N VAL A 110 -14.82 22.51 20.80
CA VAL A 110 -14.75 22.05 19.41
C VAL A 110 -15.95 21.15 19.13
N PHE A 111 -16.88 21.61 18.31
CA PHE A 111 -18.20 21.06 18.14
C PHE A 111 -18.45 20.43 16.77
N GLU A 112 -17.57 20.70 15.83
CA GLU A 112 -17.75 20.35 14.43
C GLU A 112 -16.44 19.94 13.75
N ARG A 113 -16.58 19.28 12.61
CA ARG A 113 -15.47 18.75 11.82
C ARG A 113 -14.42 19.80 11.46
N VAL A 114 -14.86 20.96 10.95
CA VAL A 114 -13.94 22.03 10.52
C VAL A 114 -13.10 22.55 11.68
N GLY A 115 -13.72 22.69 12.87
CA GLY A 115 -13.02 23.07 14.10
C GLY A 115 -11.98 22.04 14.51
N ALA A 116 -12.33 20.74 14.45
CA ALA A 116 -11.42 19.65 14.78
C ALA A 116 -10.23 19.59 13.80
N GLU A 117 -10.48 19.73 12.49
CA GLU A 117 -9.44 19.73 11.47
C GLU A 117 -8.49 20.94 11.65
N ARG A 118 -9.00 22.13 11.98
CA ARG A 118 -8.19 23.32 12.22
C ARG A 118 -7.30 23.17 13.45
N ILE A 119 -7.82 22.66 14.56
CA ILE A 119 -7.02 22.39 15.77
C ILE A 119 -5.99 21.30 15.49
N GLY A 120 -6.38 20.24 14.78
CA GLY A 120 -5.45 19.18 14.36
C GLY A 120 -4.29 19.73 13.53
N GLN A 121 -4.56 20.63 12.58
CA GLN A 121 -3.50 21.24 11.75
C GLN A 121 -2.59 22.12 12.59
N MET A 122 -3.13 22.92 13.50
CA MET A 122 -2.33 23.75 14.41
C MET A 122 -1.38 22.89 15.28
N ILE A 123 -1.89 21.81 15.86
CA ILE A 123 -1.07 20.89 16.68
C ILE A 123 -0.01 20.21 15.82
N LYS A 124 -0.40 19.72 14.63
CA LYS A 124 0.52 19.09 13.67
C LYS A 124 1.69 20.01 13.30
N ASP A 125 1.41 21.28 12.99
CA ASP A 125 2.43 22.25 12.63
C ASP A 125 3.44 22.46 13.78
N VAL A 126 2.95 22.56 15.01
CA VAL A 126 3.78 22.69 16.22
C VAL A 126 4.65 21.45 16.45
N LEU A 127 4.09 20.24 16.23
CA LEU A 127 4.81 18.98 16.42
C LEU A 127 5.82 18.69 15.30
N SER A 128 5.62 19.25 14.12
CA SER A 128 6.51 19.06 12.96
C SER A 128 7.80 19.91 13.05
N ALA A 129 7.89 20.85 14.00
CA ALA A 129 9.10 21.62 14.24
C ALA A 129 10.24 20.71 14.75
N PRO A 130 11.51 20.98 14.37
CA PRO A 130 12.64 20.14 14.77
C PRO A 130 12.75 19.94 16.29
N TYR A 131 13.12 18.74 16.71
CA TYR A 131 13.44 18.39 18.10
C TYR A 131 14.95 18.38 18.29
N ASP A 132 15.42 19.09 19.29
CA ASP A 132 16.83 19.21 19.62
C ASP A 132 17.25 18.08 20.58
N LEU A 133 18.24 17.29 20.17
CA LEU A 133 18.87 16.23 20.97
C LEU A 133 20.34 16.55 21.25
N GLY A 134 20.67 17.85 21.36
CA GLY A 134 22.01 18.36 21.67
C GLY A 134 22.91 18.46 20.44
N ASP A 135 23.40 17.36 19.91
CA ASP A 135 24.30 17.33 18.75
C ASP A 135 23.58 17.19 17.39
N ARG A 136 22.27 16.99 17.41
CA ARG A 136 21.44 16.73 16.21
C ARG A 136 20.00 17.18 16.35
N ASN A 137 19.36 17.42 15.19
CA ASN A 137 17.95 17.75 15.10
C ASN A 137 17.17 16.61 14.43
N VAL A 138 16.05 16.21 15.05
CA VAL A 138 15.16 15.19 14.54
C VAL A 138 13.82 15.83 14.17
N ARG A 139 13.20 15.40 13.09
CA ARG A 139 11.83 15.79 12.72
C ARG A 139 10.89 14.60 12.79
N LEU A 140 9.72 14.83 13.35
CA LEU A 140 8.62 13.88 13.43
C LEU A 140 7.38 14.49 12.79
N SER A 141 6.52 13.65 12.28
CA SER A 141 5.13 14.03 12.02
C SER A 141 4.21 13.41 13.06
N ALA A 142 2.93 13.77 13.02
CA ALA A 142 1.93 13.14 13.87
C ALA A 142 0.64 12.91 13.07
N SER A 143 0.01 11.77 13.32
CA SER A 143 -1.30 11.40 12.79
C SER A 143 -2.37 11.60 13.85
N PHE A 144 -3.56 12.05 13.44
CA PHE A 144 -4.63 12.44 14.34
C PHE A 144 -5.95 11.74 14.02
N GLY A 145 -6.65 11.30 15.06
CA GLY A 145 -8.03 10.82 14.99
C GLY A 145 -8.92 11.58 15.95
N PHE A 146 -9.99 12.19 15.44
CA PHE A 146 -10.94 12.98 16.18
C PHE A 146 -12.30 12.29 16.28
N ALA A 147 -12.95 12.37 17.43
CA ALA A 147 -14.29 11.87 17.67
C ALA A 147 -15.13 12.93 18.40
N ILE A 148 -16.30 13.25 17.84
CA ILE A 148 -17.18 14.31 18.34
C ILE A 148 -18.34 13.68 19.11
N TYR A 149 -18.45 14.01 20.41
CA TYR A 149 -19.57 13.65 21.26
C TYR A 149 -20.83 14.48 20.89
N PRO A 150 -22.04 13.89 20.89
CA PRO A 150 -22.37 12.47 21.12
C PRO A 150 -22.37 11.62 19.84
N PHE A 151 -22.08 12.21 18.66
CA PHE A 151 -22.21 11.55 17.35
C PHE A 151 -21.30 10.33 17.16
N ALA A 152 -20.13 10.36 17.78
CA ALA A 152 -19.13 9.30 17.68
C ALA A 152 -19.23 8.27 18.83
N GLY A 153 -20.11 8.50 19.81
CA GLY A 153 -20.35 7.66 20.98
C GLY A 153 -20.79 8.50 22.16
N GLU A 154 -21.53 7.90 23.09
CA GLU A 154 -22.02 8.54 24.30
C GLU A 154 -21.16 8.18 25.53
N GLU A 155 -20.55 7.00 25.53
CA GLU A 155 -19.65 6.53 26.56
C GLU A 155 -18.17 6.79 26.19
N PHE A 156 -17.32 6.90 27.22
CA PHE A 156 -15.88 7.13 27.02
C PHE A 156 -15.22 6.11 26.11
N GLU A 157 -15.51 4.83 26.29
CA GLU A 157 -14.88 3.74 25.53
C GLU A 157 -15.32 3.76 24.06
N ASP A 158 -16.55 4.14 23.75
CA ASP A 158 -17.05 4.29 22.37
C ASP A 158 -16.40 5.48 21.66
N LEU A 159 -16.31 6.62 22.36
CA LEU A 159 -15.62 7.81 21.84
C LEU A 159 -14.15 7.52 21.58
N LEU A 160 -13.48 6.86 22.52
CA LEU A 160 -12.08 6.48 22.38
C LEU A 160 -11.87 5.59 21.16
N LYS A 161 -12.66 4.52 21.04
CA LYS A 161 -12.62 3.60 19.89
C LYS A 161 -12.89 4.30 18.55
N SER A 162 -13.79 5.29 18.56
CA SER A 162 -14.07 6.09 17.36
C SER A 162 -12.89 6.98 16.98
N ALA A 163 -12.21 7.61 17.97
CA ALA A 163 -11.00 8.38 17.73
C ALA A 163 -9.84 7.50 17.25
N GLU A 164 -9.65 6.31 17.85
CA GLU A 164 -8.67 5.30 17.42
C GLU A 164 -8.93 4.84 15.97
N THR A 165 -10.19 4.60 15.61
CA THR A 165 -10.59 4.24 14.24
C THR A 165 -10.21 5.33 13.24
N ALA A 166 -10.46 6.59 13.59
CA ALA A 166 -10.08 7.73 12.77
C ALA A 166 -8.56 7.89 12.66
N LEU A 167 -7.82 7.70 13.77
CA LEU A 167 -6.35 7.70 13.80
C LEU A 167 -5.76 6.61 12.90
N TYR A 168 -6.30 5.40 12.99
CA TYR A 168 -5.86 4.30 12.14
C TYR A 168 -6.03 4.62 10.65
N ARG A 169 -7.16 5.24 10.26
CA ARG A 169 -7.35 5.73 8.89
C ARG A 169 -6.32 6.79 8.48
N SER A 170 -5.99 7.71 9.39
CA SER A 170 -4.93 8.72 9.16
C SER A 170 -3.59 8.06 8.86
N LYS A 171 -3.19 7.05 9.64
CA LYS A 171 -1.96 6.28 9.42
C LYS A 171 -1.97 5.56 8.06
N ARG A 172 -3.10 4.95 7.66
CA ARG A 172 -3.24 4.26 6.36
C ARG A 172 -3.19 5.18 5.15
N ARG A 173 -3.61 6.42 5.27
CA ARG A 173 -3.58 7.42 4.20
C ARG A 173 -2.22 8.11 4.00
N GLY A 174 -1.15 7.52 4.51
CA GLY A 174 0.23 8.01 4.33
C GLY A 174 0.79 8.76 5.53
N ARG A 175 0.20 8.58 6.73
CA ARG A 175 0.60 9.26 7.97
C ARG A 175 0.55 10.79 7.88
N GLY A 176 0.80 11.48 8.97
CA GLY A 176 0.74 12.94 9.00
C GLY A 176 -0.64 13.50 8.61
N GLN A 177 -1.71 12.73 8.76
CA GLN A 177 -3.07 13.08 8.35
C GLN A 177 -3.95 13.37 9.57
N ILE A 178 -5.04 14.10 9.31
CA ILE A 178 -6.07 14.42 10.28
C ILE A 178 -7.37 13.79 9.79
N THR A 179 -7.96 12.93 10.60
CA THR A 179 -9.25 12.30 10.29
C THR A 179 -10.24 12.56 11.42
N VAL A 180 -11.41 13.03 11.06
CA VAL A 180 -12.56 13.12 11.98
C VAL A 180 -13.47 11.92 11.74
N TYR A 181 -13.79 11.18 12.79
CA TYR A 181 -14.63 9.99 12.73
C TYR A 181 -15.99 10.26 12.09
N SER A 182 -16.42 9.34 11.26
CA SER A 182 -17.81 9.25 10.77
C SER A 182 -18.21 7.77 10.65
N ARG A 183 -19.49 7.50 10.54
CA ARG A 183 -20.00 6.12 10.39
C ARG A 183 -19.49 5.47 9.11
N GLU A 184 -19.29 6.25 8.05
CA GLU A 184 -18.73 5.77 6.78
C GLU A 184 -17.30 5.26 6.98
N ILE A 185 -16.48 5.96 7.78
CA ILE A 185 -15.12 5.55 8.12
C ILE A 185 -15.13 4.22 8.89
N ALA A 186 -16.04 4.06 9.87
CA ALA A 186 -16.15 2.81 10.61
C ALA A 186 -16.54 1.63 9.70
N LEU A 187 -17.45 1.84 8.75
CA LEU A 187 -17.84 0.82 7.79
C LEU A 187 -16.69 0.49 6.83
N GLU A 188 -15.97 1.51 6.33
CA GLU A 188 -14.77 1.32 5.49
C GLU A 188 -13.72 0.48 6.23
N MET A 189 -13.43 0.81 7.49
CA MET A 189 -12.44 0.09 8.30
C MET A 189 -12.87 -1.35 8.58
N LYS A 190 -14.15 -1.57 8.90
CA LYS A 190 -14.69 -2.92 9.10
C LYS A 190 -14.54 -3.76 7.84
N ARG A 191 -14.89 -3.20 6.68
CA ARG A 191 -14.74 -3.87 5.38
C ARG A 191 -13.27 -4.19 5.08
N ALA A 192 -12.36 -3.25 5.35
CA ALA A 192 -10.93 -3.48 5.16
C ALA A 192 -10.39 -4.62 6.02
N THR A 193 -10.81 -4.71 7.29
CA THR A 193 -10.42 -5.83 8.17
C THR A 193 -11.03 -7.16 7.71
N GLN A 194 -12.28 -7.16 7.30
CA GLN A 194 -12.93 -8.36 6.75
C GLN A 194 -12.21 -8.84 5.48
N LEU A 195 -11.89 -7.91 4.58
CA LEU A 195 -11.17 -8.20 3.35
C LEU A 195 -9.77 -8.79 3.64
N GLU A 196 -9.03 -8.23 4.59
CA GLU A 196 -7.71 -8.75 4.97
C GLU A 196 -7.80 -10.19 5.50
N GLN A 197 -8.76 -10.46 6.40
CA GLN A 197 -8.95 -11.79 6.95
C GLN A 197 -9.38 -12.81 5.89
N ALA A 198 -10.32 -12.43 5.02
CA ALA A 198 -10.78 -13.25 3.92
C ALA A 198 -9.65 -13.59 2.95
N LEU A 199 -8.82 -12.59 2.59
CA LEU A 199 -7.69 -12.78 1.68
C LEU A 199 -6.62 -13.72 2.28
N ARG A 200 -6.27 -13.55 3.55
CA ARG A 200 -5.34 -14.48 4.25
C ARG A 200 -5.86 -15.90 4.23
N THR A 201 -7.14 -16.07 4.50
CA THR A 201 -7.79 -17.39 4.43
C THR A 201 -7.77 -17.95 3.02
N ALA A 202 -8.06 -17.14 2.01
CA ALA A 202 -8.07 -17.54 0.60
C ALA A 202 -6.67 -17.98 0.11
N VAL A 203 -5.60 -17.26 0.52
CA VAL A 203 -4.22 -17.63 0.17
C VAL A 203 -3.85 -18.98 0.80
N ILE A 204 -4.14 -19.17 2.09
CA ILE A 204 -3.87 -20.44 2.79
C ILE A 204 -4.67 -21.60 2.19
N ALA A 205 -5.92 -21.35 1.78
CA ALA A 205 -6.80 -22.35 1.17
C ALA A 205 -6.55 -22.58 -0.33
N ASP A 206 -5.54 -21.93 -0.93
CA ASP A 206 -5.25 -21.99 -2.38
C ASP A 206 -6.45 -21.53 -3.25
N ALA A 207 -7.26 -20.59 -2.75
CA ALA A 207 -8.52 -20.15 -3.37
C ALA A 207 -8.39 -18.88 -4.23
N VAL A 208 -7.16 -18.39 -4.45
CA VAL A 208 -6.88 -17.34 -5.43
C VAL A 208 -6.38 -17.97 -6.72
N ASP A 209 -6.95 -17.55 -7.87
CA ASP A 209 -6.67 -18.18 -9.17
C ASP A 209 -6.00 -17.21 -10.14
N ALA A 210 -5.34 -17.77 -11.16
CA ALA A 210 -4.79 -17.01 -12.28
C ALA A 210 -5.72 -17.15 -13.50
N HIS A 211 -6.04 -16.02 -14.13
CA HIS A 211 -6.64 -15.98 -15.46
C HIS A 211 -5.62 -15.50 -16.47
N PHE A 212 -5.76 -15.90 -17.72
CA PHE A 212 -4.76 -15.72 -18.76
C PHE A 212 -5.29 -14.84 -19.87
N GLN A 213 -4.57 -13.76 -20.17
CA GLN A 213 -4.91 -12.86 -21.28
C GLN A 213 -3.90 -13.02 -22.41
N PRO A 214 -4.35 -13.24 -23.66
CA PRO A 214 -3.44 -13.48 -24.76
C PRO A 214 -2.62 -12.25 -25.14
N ILE A 215 -1.32 -12.49 -25.36
CA ILE A 215 -0.38 -11.55 -25.99
C ILE A 215 -0.13 -12.07 -27.41
N VAL A 216 -0.38 -11.23 -28.41
CA VAL A 216 -0.36 -11.63 -29.80
C VAL A 216 0.65 -10.83 -30.63
N ARG A 217 1.10 -11.40 -31.73
CA ARG A 217 1.85 -10.69 -32.77
C ARG A 217 0.87 -9.88 -33.62
N LEU A 218 1.06 -8.58 -33.71
CA LEU A 218 0.17 -7.69 -34.47
C LEU A 218 0.21 -7.93 -35.98
N GLY A 219 1.27 -8.57 -36.48
CA GLY A 219 1.46 -8.88 -37.91
C GLY A 219 0.43 -9.85 -38.48
N ASP A 220 0.16 -10.95 -37.76
CA ASP A 220 -0.64 -12.09 -38.18
C ASP A 220 -1.68 -12.54 -37.14
N GLY A 221 -1.69 -11.96 -35.94
CA GLY A 221 -2.57 -12.31 -34.83
C GLY A 221 -2.19 -13.61 -34.11
N ALA A 222 -1.01 -14.17 -34.38
CA ALA A 222 -0.53 -15.38 -33.71
C ALA A 222 -0.30 -15.12 -32.22
N VAL A 223 -0.76 -16.04 -31.36
CA VAL A 223 -0.53 -15.99 -29.92
C VAL A 223 0.94 -16.27 -29.65
N LEU A 224 1.57 -15.43 -28.85
CA LEU A 224 2.96 -15.54 -28.43
C LEU A 224 3.09 -16.00 -26.98
N GLY A 225 2.11 -15.69 -26.16
CA GLY A 225 2.07 -16.04 -24.74
C GLY A 225 0.81 -15.51 -24.06
N PHE A 226 0.79 -15.64 -22.77
CA PHE A 226 -0.32 -15.15 -21.96
C PHE A 226 0.21 -14.43 -20.71
N GLU A 227 -0.44 -13.32 -20.36
CA GLU A 227 -0.26 -12.70 -19.06
C GLU A 227 -1.17 -13.34 -18.02
N ALA A 228 -0.58 -13.76 -16.90
CA ALA A 228 -1.29 -14.28 -15.76
C ALA A 228 -1.80 -13.14 -14.87
N LEU A 229 -3.09 -13.04 -14.76
CA LEU A 229 -3.78 -11.99 -13.99
C LEU A 229 -4.51 -12.60 -12.81
N ALA A 230 -4.19 -12.17 -11.61
CA ALA A 230 -4.79 -12.66 -10.38
C ALA A 230 -6.32 -12.48 -10.36
N ARG A 231 -7.04 -13.49 -9.88
CA ARG A 231 -8.50 -13.47 -9.72
C ARG A 231 -8.86 -14.05 -8.36
N TRP A 232 -9.69 -13.32 -7.65
CA TRP A 232 -10.21 -13.78 -6.38
C TRP A 232 -11.72 -13.57 -6.29
N ILE A 233 -12.43 -14.66 -6.01
CA ILE A 233 -13.86 -14.66 -5.77
C ILE A 233 -14.07 -15.24 -4.38
N ASP A 234 -14.50 -14.42 -3.45
CA ASP A 234 -14.81 -14.80 -2.08
C ASP A 234 -16.30 -15.14 -1.95
N GLY A 235 -16.62 -16.07 -1.05
CA GLY A 235 -18.01 -16.53 -0.85
C GLY A 235 -18.95 -15.43 -0.36
N ASP A 236 -18.45 -14.51 0.48
CA ASP A 236 -19.25 -13.43 1.08
C ASP A 236 -19.03 -12.08 0.36
N LEU A 237 -17.81 -11.80 -0.09
CA LEU A 237 -17.44 -10.54 -0.73
C LEU A 237 -17.67 -10.54 -2.24
N GLY A 238 -17.87 -11.71 -2.85
CA GLY A 238 -17.95 -11.87 -4.30
C GLY A 238 -16.63 -11.63 -5.01
N PHE A 239 -16.67 -11.07 -6.24
CA PHE A 239 -15.46 -10.73 -6.98
C PHE A 239 -14.73 -9.56 -6.33
N VAL A 240 -13.45 -9.78 -5.98
CA VAL A 240 -12.56 -8.74 -5.45
C VAL A 240 -11.51 -8.40 -6.51
N SER A 241 -11.38 -7.11 -6.83
CA SER A 241 -10.42 -6.65 -7.85
C SER A 241 -8.97 -6.83 -7.39
N PRO A 242 -8.05 -7.26 -8.28
CA PRO A 242 -6.62 -7.28 -8.01
C PRO A 242 -6.07 -5.93 -7.53
N SER A 243 -6.55 -4.83 -8.07
CA SER A 243 -6.20 -3.46 -7.63
C SER A 243 -6.55 -3.16 -6.16
N VAL A 244 -7.36 -4.00 -5.52
CA VAL A 244 -7.73 -3.89 -4.11
C VAL A 244 -6.94 -4.87 -3.24
N PHE A 245 -6.86 -6.15 -3.64
CA PHE A 245 -6.26 -7.16 -2.77
C PHE A 245 -4.74 -7.32 -2.91
N VAL A 246 -4.15 -7.01 -4.07
CA VAL A 246 -2.69 -7.08 -4.23
C VAL A 246 -1.98 -6.01 -3.38
N PRO A 247 -2.36 -4.71 -3.43
CA PRO A 247 -1.78 -3.71 -2.53
C PRO A 247 -2.02 -4.03 -1.04
N LEU A 248 -3.14 -4.66 -0.71
CA LEU A 248 -3.40 -5.11 0.66
C LEU A 248 -2.42 -6.22 1.10
N ALA A 249 -2.12 -7.18 0.22
CA ALA A 249 -1.14 -8.23 0.50
C ALA A 249 0.27 -7.65 0.68
N GLU A 250 0.66 -6.66 -0.12
CA GLU A 250 1.92 -5.92 0.01
C GLU A 250 2.00 -5.19 1.35
N GLU A 251 0.98 -4.37 1.68
CA GLU A 251 0.91 -3.58 2.93
C GLU A 251 0.99 -4.48 4.17
N ARG A 252 0.41 -5.68 4.09
CA ARG A 252 0.31 -6.63 5.20
C ARG A 252 1.39 -7.70 5.23
N GLY A 253 2.33 -7.68 4.28
CA GLY A 253 3.51 -8.54 4.27
C GLY A 253 3.21 -10.02 4.00
N PHE A 254 2.20 -10.32 3.17
CA PHE A 254 1.92 -11.68 2.69
C PHE A 254 1.82 -11.79 1.16
N ILE A 255 2.38 -10.78 0.46
CA ILE A 255 2.45 -10.79 -1.00
C ILE A 255 3.25 -11.99 -1.53
N ASP A 256 4.28 -12.43 -0.82
CA ASP A 256 5.09 -13.59 -1.23
C ASP A 256 4.26 -14.85 -1.29
N ALA A 257 3.49 -15.17 -0.25
CA ALA A 257 2.60 -16.33 -0.23
C ALA A 257 1.51 -16.28 -1.32
N LEU A 258 0.99 -15.08 -1.60
CA LEU A 258 0.04 -14.86 -2.69
C LEU A 258 0.69 -15.10 -4.05
N SER A 259 1.86 -14.51 -4.29
CA SER A 259 2.63 -14.67 -5.53
C SER A 259 3.07 -16.11 -5.77
N GLU A 260 3.57 -16.81 -4.74
CA GLU A 260 3.94 -18.22 -4.84
C GLU A 260 2.74 -19.08 -5.31
N THR A 261 1.57 -18.86 -4.69
CA THR A 261 0.33 -19.54 -5.09
C THR A 261 -0.02 -19.28 -6.55
N LEU A 262 0.00 -18.00 -6.96
CA LEU A 262 -0.36 -17.58 -8.30
C LEU A 262 0.64 -18.05 -9.35
N LEU A 263 1.95 -17.89 -9.10
CA LEU A 263 3.01 -18.29 -10.02
C LEU A 263 3.01 -19.81 -10.23
N ARG A 264 2.83 -20.59 -9.15
CA ARG A 264 2.70 -22.05 -9.26
C ARG A 264 1.52 -22.44 -10.16
N LYS A 265 0.33 -21.90 -9.91
CA LYS A 265 -0.87 -22.18 -10.73
C LYS A 265 -0.69 -21.75 -12.19
N ALA A 266 -0.09 -20.58 -12.41
CA ALA A 266 0.17 -20.07 -13.75
C ALA A 266 1.19 -20.94 -14.49
N ALA A 267 2.26 -21.36 -13.83
CA ALA A 267 3.26 -22.25 -14.39
C ALA A 267 2.69 -23.64 -14.72
N GLU A 268 1.88 -24.23 -13.82
CA GLU A 268 1.15 -25.49 -14.06
C GLU A 268 0.25 -25.39 -15.30
N ALA A 269 -0.50 -24.29 -15.46
CA ALA A 269 -1.32 -24.07 -16.64
C ALA A 269 -0.48 -23.96 -17.93
N ALA A 270 0.67 -23.25 -17.86
CA ALA A 270 1.56 -23.05 -18.99
C ALA A 270 2.20 -24.34 -19.52
N LEU A 271 2.30 -25.39 -18.70
CA LEU A 271 2.76 -26.71 -19.16
C LEU A 271 1.83 -27.31 -20.21
N SER A 272 0.54 -26.96 -20.20
CA SER A 272 -0.45 -27.45 -21.16
C SER A 272 -0.43 -26.74 -22.50
N TRP A 273 0.32 -25.62 -22.61
CA TRP A 273 0.44 -24.81 -23.83
C TRP A 273 1.57 -25.29 -24.73
N PRO A 274 1.52 -24.98 -26.03
CA PRO A 274 2.67 -25.15 -26.94
C PRO A 274 3.96 -24.58 -26.34
N ARG A 275 5.09 -25.25 -26.53
CA ARG A 275 6.36 -24.95 -25.87
C ARG A 275 6.92 -23.56 -26.22
N GLU A 276 6.57 -23.03 -27.38
CA GLU A 276 6.96 -21.72 -27.88
C GLU A 276 6.22 -20.56 -27.22
N LEU A 277 5.13 -20.82 -26.48
CA LEU A 277 4.37 -19.80 -25.80
C LEU A 277 4.98 -19.51 -24.41
N PHE A 278 5.12 -18.23 -24.12
CA PHE A 278 5.61 -17.76 -22.82
C PHE A 278 4.47 -17.46 -21.85
N LEU A 279 4.79 -17.47 -20.56
CA LEU A 279 3.97 -17.02 -19.46
C LEU A 279 4.53 -15.66 -18.99
N SER A 280 3.71 -14.61 -18.99
CA SER A 280 4.04 -13.34 -18.35
C SER A 280 3.40 -13.26 -16.97
N PHE A 281 4.18 -12.79 -15.97
CA PHE A 281 3.76 -12.75 -14.57
C PHE A 281 4.24 -11.46 -13.91
N ASN A 282 3.33 -10.79 -13.21
CA ASN A 282 3.61 -9.54 -12.51
C ASN A 282 4.38 -9.77 -11.20
N LEU A 283 5.53 -9.11 -11.04
CA LEU A 283 6.34 -9.14 -9.84
C LEU A 283 6.13 -7.86 -9.02
N SER A 284 5.74 -8.02 -7.74
CA SER A 284 5.53 -6.90 -6.84
C SER A 284 6.82 -6.13 -6.55
N SER A 285 6.69 -4.82 -6.38
CA SER A 285 7.79 -3.95 -5.96
C SER A 285 8.42 -4.36 -4.61
N VAL A 286 7.62 -4.94 -3.71
CA VAL A 286 8.11 -5.45 -2.41
C VAL A 286 9.01 -6.65 -2.63
N GLN A 287 8.63 -7.55 -3.52
CA GLN A 287 9.41 -8.75 -3.86
C GLN A 287 10.73 -8.40 -4.56
N LEU A 288 10.75 -7.38 -5.39
CA LEU A 288 11.98 -6.91 -6.05
C LEU A 288 13.02 -6.37 -5.06
N MET A 289 12.65 -6.14 -3.80
CA MET A 289 13.56 -5.73 -2.72
C MET A 289 14.01 -6.89 -1.81
N ASP A 290 13.43 -8.08 -1.95
CA ASP A 290 13.80 -9.26 -1.14
C ASP A 290 14.87 -10.09 -1.87
N PRO A 291 16.08 -10.23 -1.30
CA PRO A 291 17.15 -11.05 -1.88
C PRO A 291 16.77 -12.52 -2.12
N GLY A 292 15.76 -13.05 -1.42
CA GLY A 292 15.27 -14.42 -1.57
C GLY A 292 14.35 -14.64 -2.77
N THR A 293 13.91 -13.59 -3.46
CA THR A 293 12.95 -13.67 -4.56
C THR A 293 13.42 -14.55 -5.72
N THR A 294 14.70 -14.45 -6.12
CA THR A 294 15.28 -15.28 -7.18
C THR A 294 15.13 -16.77 -6.87
N ASP A 295 15.58 -17.18 -5.69
CA ASP A 295 15.55 -18.59 -5.27
C ASP A 295 14.11 -19.12 -5.18
N THR A 296 13.19 -18.29 -4.68
CA THR A 296 11.76 -18.63 -4.59
C THR A 296 11.16 -18.88 -5.97
N ILE A 297 11.35 -17.98 -6.92
CA ILE A 297 10.83 -18.12 -8.30
C ILE A 297 11.41 -19.36 -8.97
N LEU A 298 12.73 -19.52 -8.96
CA LEU A 298 13.38 -20.67 -9.60
C LEU A 298 12.99 -21.99 -8.97
N SER A 299 12.82 -22.06 -7.65
CA SER A 299 12.31 -23.25 -6.96
C SER A 299 10.89 -23.60 -7.36
N ILE A 300 10.02 -22.62 -7.62
CA ILE A 300 8.66 -22.87 -8.12
C ILE A 300 8.72 -23.44 -9.53
N LEU A 301 9.52 -22.84 -10.42
CA LEU A 301 9.66 -23.31 -11.80
C LEU A 301 10.22 -24.73 -11.86
N ASP A 302 11.23 -25.04 -11.06
CA ASP A 302 11.83 -26.38 -10.97
C ASP A 302 10.81 -27.43 -10.47
N ARG A 303 10.10 -27.13 -9.38
CA ARG A 303 9.06 -28.03 -8.83
C ARG A 303 7.93 -28.32 -9.82
N VAL A 304 7.53 -27.31 -10.60
CA VAL A 304 6.46 -27.46 -11.61
C VAL A 304 7.01 -28.10 -12.89
N GLY A 305 8.29 -27.89 -13.20
CA GLY A 305 8.93 -28.34 -14.43
C GLY A 305 8.71 -27.38 -15.61
N LEU A 306 8.50 -26.10 -15.36
CA LEU A 306 8.43 -25.07 -16.40
C LEU A 306 9.84 -24.54 -16.70
N ASP A 307 10.23 -24.55 -17.99
CA ASP A 307 11.49 -23.98 -18.45
C ASP A 307 11.54 -22.49 -18.14
N PRO A 308 12.57 -21.96 -17.41
CA PRO A 308 12.73 -20.56 -17.12
C PRO A 308 12.66 -19.63 -18.35
N HIS A 309 13.12 -20.08 -19.52
CA HIS A 309 13.03 -19.33 -20.78
C HIS A 309 11.59 -19.07 -21.24
N ARG A 310 10.61 -19.76 -20.65
CA ARG A 310 9.19 -19.53 -20.90
C ARG A 310 8.54 -18.57 -19.91
N LEU A 311 9.24 -18.14 -18.88
CA LEU A 311 8.75 -17.13 -17.93
C LEU A 311 9.26 -15.75 -18.33
N GLU A 312 8.36 -14.81 -18.33
CA GLU A 312 8.62 -13.36 -18.41
C GLU A 312 8.06 -12.71 -17.15
N LEU A 313 8.88 -11.91 -16.46
CA LEU A 313 8.44 -11.17 -15.28
C LEU A 313 8.21 -9.71 -15.67
N GLU A 314 7.06 -9.19 -15.30
CA GLU A 314 6.67 -7.80 -15.48
C GLU A 314 6.98 -7.00 -14.23
N ILE A 315 7.70 -5.90 -14.40
CA ILE A 315 8.17 -5.04 -13.31
C ILE A 315 7.76 -3.61 -13.65
N THR A 316 7.05 -2.93 -12.75
CA THR A 316 6.68 -1.54 -12.93
C THR A 316 7.88 -0.60 -12.73
N GLU A 317 7.86 0.56 -13.39
CA GLU A 317 8.91 1.57 -13.25
C GLU A 317 9.13 2.00 -11.79
N THR A 318 8.04 2.14 -11.03
CA THR A 318 8.08 2.55 -9.62
C THR A 318 8.78 1.52 -8.72
N ALA A 319 8.69 0.24 -9.05
CA ALA A 319 9.31 -0.85 -8.29
C ALA A 319 10.84 -0.70 -8.20
N MET A 320 11.47 -0.19 -9.25
CA MET A 320 12.92 0.00 -9.33
C MET A 320 13.44 1.22 -8.54
N MET A 321 12.53 2.09 -8.05
CA MET A 321 12.91 3.35 -7.37
C MET A 321 13.42 3.15 -5.94
N THR A 322 13.03 2.07 -5.28
CA THR A 322 13.16 1.94 -3.84
C THR A 322 14.50 1.33 -3.41
N SER A 323 15.07 0.40 -4.19
CA SER A 323 16.41 -0.19 -3.94
C SER A 323 17.04 -0.67 -5.25
N ALA A 324 17.64 0.26 -5.99
CA ALA A 324 18.20 -0.01 -7.32
C ALA A 324 19.25 -1.15 -7.33
N GLU A 325 20.10 -1.26 -6.31
CA GLU A 325 21.15 -2.28 -6.23
C GLU A 325 20.58 -3.70 -6.05
N THR A 326 19.61 -3.88 -5.15
CA THR A 326 18.97 -5.19 -4.92
C THR A 326 18.16 -5.60 -6.14
N ALA A 327 17.37 -4.69 -6.71
CA ALA A 327 16.60 -4.94 -7.93
C ALA A 327 17.51 -5.34 -9.10
N HIS A 328 18.64 -4.63 -9.29
CA HIS A 328 19.59 -4.95 -10.35
C HIS A 328 20.16 -6.36 -10.20
N ARG A 329 20.50 -6.79 -8.98
CA ARG A 329 21.02 -8.14 -8.71
C ARG A 329 19.95 -9.19 -9.03
N ILE A 330 18.72 -9.04 -8.52
CA ILE A 330 17.61 -9.98 -8.76
C ILE A 330 17.33 -10.13 -10.26
N ILE A 331 17.25 -9.01 -10.99
CA ILE A 331 17.03 -9.01 -12.44
C ILE A 331 18.18 -9.73 -13.16
N THR A 332 19.43 -9.47 -12.78
CA THR A 332 20.59 -10.08 -13.38
C THR A 332 20.62 -11.59 -13.14
N ASP A 333 20.36 -12.02 -11.92
CA ASP A 333 20.36 -13.44 -11.52
C ASP A 333 19.25 -14.21 -12.24
N LEU A 334 18.02 -13.67 -12.28
CA LEU A 334 16.90 -14.29 -13.01
C LEU A 334 17.15 -14.40 -14.51
N ARG A 335 17.76 -13.37 -15.12
CA ARG A 335 18.13 -13.40 -16.54
C ARG A 335 19.24 -14.40 -16.85
N ALA A 336 20.17 -14.61 -15.93
CA ALA A 336 21.22 -15.64 -16.07
C ALA A 336 20.65 -17.05 -16.16
N GLU A 337 19.49 -17.29 -15.52
CA GLU A 337 18.74 -18.55 -15.59
C GLU A 337 17.76 -18.61 -16.78
N GLY A 338 17.70 -17.56 -17.61
CA GLY A 338 16.89 -17.53 -18.83
C GLY A 338 15.51 -16.87 -18.71
N VAL A 339 15.12 -16.39 -17.52
CA VAL A 339 13.88 -15.63 -17.32
C VAL A 339 13.99 -14.28 -18.05
N LYS A 340 12.94 -13.89 -18.77
CA LYS A 340 12.87 -12.58 -19.44
C LYS A 340 12.25 -11.54 -18.53
N ILE A 341 12.66 -10.28 -18.71
CA ILE A 341 12.18 -9.16 -17.91
C ILE A 341 11.50 -8.13 -18.81
N SER A 342 10.27 -7.77 -18.47
CA SER A 342 9.47 -6.75 -19.14
C SER A 342 9.25 -5.54 -18.24
N LEU A 343 9.40 -4.36 -18.78
CA LEU A 343 9.07 -3.12 -18.07
C LEU A 343 7.60 -2.76 -18.33
N ASP A 344 6.82 -2.68 -17.27
CA ASP A 344 5.39 -2.40 -17.31
C ASP A 344 5.05 -0.94 -17.00
N ASP A 345 3.84 -0.49 -17.42
CA ASP A 345 3.29 0.86 -17.22
C ASP A 345 4.20 1.99 -17.76
N PHE A 346 4.96 1.73 -18.83
CA PHE A 346 5.92 2.70 -19.34
C PHE A 346 5.27 3.96 -19.90
N GLY A 347 5.73 5.12 -19.41
CA GLY A 347 5.30 6.45 -19.84
C GLY A 347 4.29 7.12 -18.91
N THR A 348 3.77 6.45 -17.88
CA THR A 348 2.82 7.03 -16.91
C THR A 348 3.51 7.71 -15.74
N GLY A 349 4.79 7.44 -15.50
CA GLY A 349 5.58 7.92 -14.36
C GLY A 349 6.64 8.98 -14.72
N GLN A 350 7.56 9.22 -13.81
CA GLN A 350 8.76 10.05 -14.03
C GLN A 350 9.82 9.21 -14.75
N SER A 351 9.50 8.75 -15.96
CA SER A 351 10.40 7.91 -16.78
C SER A 351 11.72 8.61 -17.03
N SER A 352 12.78 8.19 -16.35
CA SER A 352 14.11 8.59 -16.77
C SER A 352 14.66 7.55 -17.76
N LEU A 353 14.90 7.95 -19.00
CA LEU A 353 15.64 7.18 -20.01
C LEU A 353 16.95 6.59 -19.46
N GLY A 354 17.49 7.19 -18.38
CA GLY A 354 18.65 6.68 -17.66
C GLY A 354 18.44 5.28 -17.11
N ARG A 355 17.22 4.92 -16.67
CA ARG A 355 16.94 3.62 -16.06
C ARG A 355 16.82 2.49 -17.06
N LEU A 356 16.26 2.74 -18.25
CA LEU A 356 16.30 1.76 -19.34
C LEU A 356 17.73 1.39 -19.74
N ARG A 357 18.70 2.24 -19.41
CA ARG A 357 20.12 1.99 -19.64
C ARG A 357 20.81 1.30 -18.46
N GLU A 358 20.30 1.50 -17.23
CA GLU A 358 20.84 0.87 -16.01
C GLU A 358 20.43 -0.60 -15.89
N PHE A 359 19.18 -0.91 -16.26
CA PHE A 359 18.63 -2.25 -16.18
C PHE A 359 18.52 -2.87 -17.57
N THR A 360 18.77 -4.17 -17.66
CA THR A 360 18.64 -4.91 -18.91
C THR A 360 17.26 -5.51 -19.03
N PHE A 361 16.42 -4.91 -19.87
CA PHE A 361 15.07 -5.43 -20.19
C PHE A 361 15.09 -6.19 -21.52
N ASP A 362 14.07 -7.02 -21.72
CA ASP A 362 13.80 -7.72 -22.98
C ASP A 362 12.62 -7.08 -23.71
N LYS A 363 11.68 -6.48 -22.94
CA LYS A 363 10.46 -5.85 -23.46
C LYS A 363 10.08 -4.58 -22.69
N VAL A 364 9.25 -3.77 -23.37
CA VAL A 364 8.53 -2.62 -22.78
C VAL A 364 7.06 -2.73 -23.12
N LYS A 365 6.18 -2.58 -22.15
CA LYS A 365 4.74 -2.54 -22.31
C LYS A 365 4.28 -1.08 -22.31
N ILE A 366 3.58 -0.68 -23.38
CA ILE A 366 2.99 0.66 -23.50
C ILE A 366 1.64 0.64 -22.81
N ASP A 367 1.48 1.49 -21.79
CA ASP A 367 0.27 1.56 -20.99
C ASP A 367 -0.99 1.87 -21.82
N ARG A 368 -2.10 1.29 -21.41
CA ARG A 368 -3.43 1.46 -22.01
C ARG A 368 -3.84 2.94 -22.17
N ALA A 369 -3.42 3.84 -21.26
CA ALA A 369 -3.79 5.25 -21.33
C ALA A 369 -3.37 5.91 -22.66
N PHE A 370 -2.26 5.49 -23.26
CA PHE A 370 -1.81 5.97 -24.55
C PHE A 370 -2.45 5.20 -25.73
N VAL A 371 -2.67 3.90 -25.55
CA VAL A 371 -3.20 3.02 -26.61
C VAL A 371 -4.67 3.28 -26.87
N SER A 372 -5.48 3.47 -25.82
CA SER A 372 -6.94 3.66 -25.95
C SER A 372 -7.34 4.97 -26.67
N GLN A 373 -6.41 5.89 -26.85
CA GLN A 373 -6.65 7.17 -27.55
C GLN A 373 -5.84 7.31 -28.84
N ILE A 374 -5.17 6.26 -29.28
CA ILE A 374 -4.19 6.30 -30.38
C ILE A 374 -4.80 6.71 -31.72
N THR A 375 -6.08 6.43 -31.94
CA THR A 375 -6.82 6.78 -33.15
C THR A 375 -7.47 8.16 -33.08
N THR A 376 -7.66 8.73 -31.90
CA THR A 376 -8.41 9.96 -31.67
C THR A 376 -7.55 11.13 -31.21
N ASP A 377 -6.43 10.86 -30.53
CA ASP A 377 -5.52 11.88 -30.01
C ASP A 377 -4.12 11.82 -30.65
N ARG A 378 -3.75 12.93 -31.32
CA ARG A 378 -2.43 13.06 -31.96
C ARG A 378 -1.27 13.02 -30.96
N ALA A 379 -1.48 13.50 -29.73
CA ALA A 379 -0.43 13.48 -28.72
C ALA A 379 -0.11 12.04 -28.31
N SER A 380 -1.13 11.23 -28.07
CA SER A 380 -0.99 9.79 -27.80
C SER A 380 -0.30 9.04 -28.94
N GLU A 381 -0.68 9.33 -30.19
CA GLU A 381 0.01 8.75 -31.37
C GLU A 381 1.50 9.11 -31.39
N HIS A 382 1.86 10.37 -31.14
CA HIS A 382 3.28 10.80 -31.15
C HIS A 382 4.07 10.17 -30.00
N ILE A 383 3.47 10.02 -28.82
CA ILE A 383 4.09 9.36 -27.67
C ILE A 383 4.36 7.89 -28.00
N VAL A 384 3.35 7.15 -28.46
CA VAL A 384 3.49 5.74 -28.82
C VAL A 384 4.57 5.56 -29.90
N LYS A 385 4.56 6.40 -30.95
CA LYS A 385 5.57 6.38 -31.98
C LYS A 385 7.00 6.64 -31.46
N ALA A 386 7.15 7.58 -30.53
CA ALA A 386 8.43 7.88 -29.89
C ALA A 386 8.93 6.70 -29.03
N ILE A 387 8.03 6.05 -28.28
CA ILE A 387 8.36 4.86 -27.47
C ILE A 387 8.81 3.72 -28.38
N ILE A 388 8.07 3.42 -29.46
CA ILE A 388 8.44 2.36 -30.40
C ILE A 388 9.83 2.62 -31.01
N ALA A 389 10.08 3.85 -31.51
CA ALA A 389 11.36 4.21 -32.08
C ALA A 389 12.53 4.13 -31.08
N MET A 390 12.28 4.51 -29.84
CA MET A 390 13.26 4.38 -28.77
C MET A 390 13.59 2.91 -28.47
N CYS A 391 12.57 2.07 -28.34
CA CYS A 391 12.74 0.64 -28.07
C CYS A 391 13.47 -0.07 -29.23
N ASP A 392 13.15 0.27 -30.45
CA ASP A 392 13.87 -0.23 -31.66
C ASP A 392 15.35 0.12 -31.62
N GLY A 393 15.68 1.36 -31.23
CA GLY A 393 17.09 1.83 -31.09
C GLY A 393 17.84 1.16 -29.91
N LEU A 394 17.13 0.52 -28.98
CA LEU A 394 17.68 -0.19 -27.81
C LEU A 394 17.58 -1.71 -27.93
N ASP A 395 17.12 -2.23 -29.08
CA ASP A 395 16.86 -3.66 -29.32
C ASP A 395 15.86 -4.29 -28.31
N LEU A 396 14.85 -3.49 -27.90
CA LEU A 396 13.78 -3.89 -26.98
C LEU A 396 12.50 -4.21 -27.76
N GLN A 397 11.84 -5.29 -27.38
CA GLN A 397 10.51 -5.60 -27.90
C GLN A 397 9.45 -4.69 -27.30
N VAL A 398 8.37 -4.43 -28.04
CA VAL A 398 7.27 -3.57 -27.57
C VAL A 398 5.96 -4.31 -27.61
N VAL A 399 5.21 -4.25 -26.49
CA VAL A 399 3.84 -4.73 -26.36
C VAL A 399 2.94 -3.52 -26.13
N ALA A 400 1.89 -3.36 -26.94
CA ALA A 400 0.86 -2.35 -26.70
C ALA A 400 -0.30 -2.96 -25.92
N GLU A 401 -0.68 -2.31 -24.81
CA GLU A 401 -1.76 -2.76 -23.93
C GLU A 401 -3.09 -2.07 -24.19
N GLY A 402 -4.17 -2.76 -23.81
CA GLY A 402 -5.50 -2.15 -23.84
C GLY A 402 -6.07 -1.95 -25.23
N ILE A 403 -5.69 -2.77 -26.20
CA ILE A 403 -6.27 -2.75 -27.55
C ILE A 403 -7.72 -3.21 -27.47
N GLU A 404 -8.67 -2.35 -27.80
CA GLU A 404 -10.11 -2.64 -27.67
C GLU A 404 -10.77 -2.90 -29.02
N ASP A 405 -10.23 -2.39 -30.12
CA ASP A 405 -10.83 -2.55 -31.43
C ASP A 405 -9.80 -2.78 -32.56
N TYR A 406 -10.32 -3.01 -33.77
CA TYR A 406 -9.53 -3.25 -34.97
C TYR A 406 -8.75 -2.01 -35.43
N ALA A 407 -9.28 -0.80 -35.24
CA ALA A 407 -8.62 0.44 -35.68
C ALA A 407 -7.36 0.72 -34.88
N ASP A 408 -7.40 0.51 -33.56
CA ASP A 408 -6.24 0.61 -32.67
C ASP A 408 -5.16 -0.40 -33.08
N ALA A 409 -5.55 -1.66 -33.32
CA ALA A 409 -4.63 -2.71 -33.71
C ALA A 409 -3.92 -2.37 -35.05
N GLN A 410 -4.66 -1.87 -36.06
CA GLN A 410 -4.09 -1.49 -37.34
C GLN A 410 -3.17 -0.26 -37.22
N LYS A 411 -3.54 0.71 -36.39
CA LYS A 411 -2.73 1.90 -36.15
C LYS A 411 -1.41 1.54 -35.51
N LEU A 412 -1.41 0.70 -34.47
CA LEU A 412 -0.22 0.20 -33.78
C LEU A 412 0.70 -0.58 -34.73
N LYS A 413 0.11 -1.47 -35.53
CA LYS A 413 0.84 -2.21 -36.57
C LYS A 413 1.50 -1.25 -37.58
N ALA A 414 0.80 -0.22 -38.04
CA ALA A 414 1.33 0.78 -38.97
C ALA A 414 2.47 1.62 -38.35
N LEU A 415 2.46 1.81 -37.04
CA LEU A 415 3.53 2.48 -36.29
C LEU A 415 4.75 1.58 -36.02
N GLY A 416 4.68 0.28 -36.38
CA GLY A 416 5.75 -0.67 -36.18
C GLY A 416 5.72 -1.43 -34.84
N CYS A 417 4.63 -1.36 -34.08
CA CYS A 417 4.49 -2.17 -32.86
C CYS A 417 4.43 -3.65 -33.21
N GLY A 418 5.28 -4.48 -32.58
CA GLY A 418 5.39 -5.92 -32.90
C GLY A 418 4.32 -6.77 -32.21
N MET A 419 3.94 -6.43 -30.97
CA MET A 419 3.05 -7.23 -30.14
C MET A 419 1.94 -6.39 -29.52
N GLY A 420 0.84 -7.04 -29.17
CA GLY A 420 -0.28 -6.35 -28.53
C GLY A 420 -1.13 -7.26 -27.66
N GLN A 421 -1.81 -6.63 -26.72
CA GLN A 421 -2.71 -7.25 -25.77
C GLN A 421 -3.93 -6.34 -25.58
N GLY A 422 -5.09 -6.94 -25.40
CA GLY A 422 -6.32 -6.21 -25.12
C GLY A 422 -7.57 -7.02 -25.38
N TYR A 423 -8.73 -6.44 -25.06
CA TYR A 423 -10.02 -7.13 -25.18
C TYR A 423 -10.40 -7.46 -26.62
N TYR A 424 -9.81 -6.77 -27.56
CA TYR A 424 -9.97 -7.10 -28.98
C TYR A 424 -9.47 -8.53 -29.31
N TYR A 425 -8.38 -8.98 -28.70
CA TYR A 425 -7.83 -10.32 -28.91
C TYR A 425 -8.39 -11.35 -27.94
N GLY A 426 -8.68 -10.95 -26.70
CA GLY A 426 -9.27 -11.82 -25.69
C GLY A 426 -9.33 -11.15 -24.32
N LYS A 427 -10.36 -11.46 -23.58
CA LYS A 427 -10.45 -11.12 -22.16
C LYS A 427 -9.70 -12.15 -21.34
N PRO A 428 -9.19 -11.80 -20.14
CA PRO A 428 -8.61 -12.78 -19.22
C PRO A 428 -9.57 -13.94 -18.96
N ALA A 429 -9.10 -15.16 -19.18
CA ALA A 429 -9.89 -16.39 -19.09
C ALA A 429 -9.23 -17.41 -18.18
N ASP A 430 -10.00 -18.33 -17.61
CA ASP A 430 -9.47 -19.46 -16.82
C ASP A 430 -8.67 -20.45 -17.69
N THR A 431 -7.97 -21.38 -17.06
CA THR A 431 -7.14 -22.38 -17.74
C THR A 431 -7.91 -23.18 -18.79
N VAL A 432 -9.19 -23.54 -18.52
CA VAL A 432 -10.01 -24.34 -19.44
C VAL A 432 -10.41 -23.54 -20.68
N ALA A 433 -10.84 -22.29 -20.47
CA ALA A 433 -11.20 -21.39 -21.55
C ALA A 433 -9.97 -20.99 -22.39
N THR A 434 -8.80 -20.80 -21.76
CA THR A 434 -7.52 -20.54 -22.44
C THR A 434 -7.12 -21.71 -23.34
N GLY A 435 -7.26 -22.95 -22.87
CA GLY A 435 -7.02 -24.14 -23.71
C GLY A 435 -7.99 -24.25 -24.90
N ARG A 436 -9.25 -23.82 -24.74
CA ARG A 436 -10.20 -23.74 -25.87
C ARG A 436 -9.79 -22.68 -26.89
N TYR A 437 -9.42 -21.52 -26.41
CA TYR A 437 -8.95 -20.40 -27.23
C TYR A 437 -7.75 -20.81 -28.08
N LEU A 438 -6.75 -21.48 -27.53
CA LEU A 438 -5.59 -21.99 -28.27
C LEU A 438 -5.99 -22.94 -29.40
N ARG A 439 -6.85 -23.91 -29.14
CA ARG A 439 -7.34 -24.85 -30.16
C ARG A 439 -8.10 -24.17 -31.29
N GLU A 440 -8.83 -23.10 -31.00
CA GLU A 440 -9.55 -22.31 -32.00
C GLU A 440 -8.57 -21.50 -32.86
N GLN A 441 -7.53 -20.95 -32.28
CA GLN A 441 -6.48 -20.20 -32.98
C GLN A 441 -5.70 -21.15 -33.93
N GLU A 442 -5.30 -22.30 -33.48
CA GLU A 442 -4.65 -23.32 -34.35
C GLU A 442 -5.50 -23.68 -35.57
N ARG A 443 -6.80 -23.86 -35.39
CA ARG A 443 -7.73 -24.15 -36.50
C ARG A 443 -7.83 -23.01 -37.50
N ARG A 444 -7.88 -21.74 -37.01
CA ARG A 444 -7.91 -20.55 -37.87
C ARG A 444 -6.64 -20.40 -38.71
N LEU A 445 -5.48 -20.63 -38.13
CA LEU A 445 -4.20 -20.59 -38.83
C LEU A 445 -4.10 -21.70 -39.91
N LEU A 446 -4.58 -22.88 -39.61
CA LEU A 446 -4.62 -23.99 -40.59
C LEU A 446 -5.53 -23.66 -41.79
N VAL A 447 -6.68 -23.03 -41.58
CA VAL A 447 -7.62 -22.64 -42.65
C VAL A 447 -7.10 -21.44 -43.47
N ALA A 448 -6.34 -20.56 -42.89
CA ALA A 448 -5.77 -19.39 -43.56
C ALA A 448 -4.57 -19.74 -44.46
N HIS A 449 -4.02 -20.95 -44.35
CA HIS A 449 -2.90 -21.46 -45.14
C HIS A 449 -3.34 -22.44 -46.25
N LEU A 450 -4.66 -22.73 -46.34
CA LEU A 450 -5.31 -23.51 -47.42
C LEU A 450 -5.97 -22.59 -48.43
#